data_1be6d33588e76670eb3f8c971b2bdf65
#
_entry.id   1be6d33588e76670eb3f8c971b2bdf65
#
_cell.length_a   1.000
_cell.length_b   1.000
_cell.length_c   1.000
_cell.angle_alpha   90.00
_cell.angle_beta   90.00
_cell.angle_gamma   90.00
#
_symmetry.space_group_name_H-M   'P 1'
#
loop_
_entity.id
_entity.type
_entity.pdbx_description
1 polymer ?
#
loop_
_entity_poly.entity_id
_entity_poly.type
_entity_poly.pdbx_seq_one_letter_code
_entity_poly.pdbx_strand_id
1 'polypeptide(L)'
;MKFKDTGFRALYRQFTVFPLSGESREDMAAYPQIEGANCLLAYGFIDREAGLTLEVLAAGYELENKYVFFDPPRETPCIIRAENVEDQEFSLLDDRNKALRTRYAGILGLLQEFEVGEEIEKTREMRFLDDSRHPCFPDDVQVYLMRQGLKPEVCWTRISGLAENYIKGILLNEPEQDFGCHQGEEIAVNLDQTDDKKVICYANMNPGRLLKPEDLADGSMLREAIRAFHAEGTKEAFFEILETLRDSWLWVPCNAVLSEADQKAFAEMMDKAGGDPAALVGMEMKNQEKIRLVPDILQNGENFFFPAFITQEDMGQYGQYFSKVRKHFLEVIALARNNEKQLSGIVINAFTQPWILDRELFDVVENLKSRLVQEQ
;
A
#
# COMPACT_ATOMS: atom_id res chain seq x y z
N MET A 1 20.10 -31.83 4.05
CA MET A 1 18.81 -31.09 3.89
C MET A 1 18.43 -31.16 2.42
N LYS A 2 17.12 -31.16 2.11
CA LYS A 2 16.68 -31.06 0.71
C LYS A 2 16.07 -29.71 0.46
N PHE A 3 16.22 -29.16 -0.75
CA PHE A 3 15.70 -27.82 -1.07
C PHE A 3 14.17 -27.74 -0.94
N LYS A 4 13.45 -28.74 -1.42
CA LYS A 4 11.97 -28.79 -1.29
C LYS A 4 11.46 -28.70 0.14
N ASP A 5 12.27 -29.05 1.14
CA ASP A 5 11.88 -29.06 2.56
C ASP A 5 12.31 -27.79 3.29
N THR A 6 13.18 -26.95 2.69
CA THR A 6 13.82 -25.82 3.37
C THR A 6 13.44 -24.46 2.81
N GLY A 7 12.97 -24.40 1.56
CA GLY A 7 12.67 -23.18 0.84
C GLY A 7 13.92 -22.40 0.39
N PHE A 8 13.67 -21.34 -0.39
CA PHE A 8 14.73 -20.62 -1.12
C PHE A 8 15.79 -19.97 -0.23
N ARG A 9 15.46 -19.56 1.00
CA ARG A 9 16.40 -18.89 1.91
C ARG A 9 17.54 -19.77 2.37
N ALA A 10 17.37 -21.09 2.30
CA ALA A 10 18.43 -22.03 2.63
C ALA A 10 19.57 -22.01 1.59
N LEU A 11 19.26 -21.59 0.38
CA LEU A 11 20.24 -21.51 -0.72
C LEU A 11 20.64 -20.06 -1.04
N TYR A 12 19.70 -19.11 -0.92
CA TYR A 12 19.92 -17.73 -1.29
C TYR A 12 21.04 -17.06 -0.49
N ARG A 13 22.08 -16.59 -1.17
CA ARG A 13 23.29 -15.98 -0.59
C ARG A 13 24.05 -16.89 0.39
N GLN A 14 23.89 -18.22 0.22
CA GLN A 14 24.57 -19.23 1.02
C GLN A 14 25.58 -20.01 0.19
N PHE A 15 26.67 -20.43 0.84
CA PHE A 15 27.56 -21.43 0.30
C PHE A 15 27.01 -22.82 0.64
N THR A 16 26.85 -23.65 -0.37
CA THR A 16 26.24 -24.97 -0.26
C THR A 16 27.13 -26.01 -0.87
N VAL A 17 27.14 -27.22 -0.33
CA VAL A 17 27.82 -28.36 -0.89
C VAL A 17 26.78 -29.39 -1.27
N PHE A 18 26.85 -29.80 -2.52
CA PHE A 18 26.07 -30.90 -3.12
C PHE A 18 26.92 -32.12 -3.32
N PRO A 19 26.53 -33.30 -2.85
CA PRO A 19 27.23 -34.53 -3.15
C PRO A 19 27.07 -34.89 -4.64
N LEU A 20 28.12 -35.34 -5.26
CA LEU A 20 28.11 -35.89 -6.64
C LEU A 20 27.70 -37.35 -6.56
N SER A 21 26.49 -37.66 -6.98
CA SER A 21 26.00 -39.03 -7.22
C SER A 21 26.15 -39.42 -8.69
N GLY A 22 25.80 -40.67 -9.07
CA GLY A 22 25.94 -41.18 -10.41
C GLY A 22 25.36 -40.26 -11.50
N GLU A 23 24.08 -39.89 -11.37
CA GLU A 23 23.35 -39.06 -12.33
C GLU A 23 23.88 -37.62 -12.34
N SER A 24 24.02 -36.97 -11.18
CA SER A 24 24.56 -35.61 -11.09
C SER A 24 26.01 -35.50 -11.57
N ARG A 25 26.76 -36.61 -11.51
CA ARG A 25 28.13 -36.68 -12.09
C ARG A 25 28.11 -36.70 -13.62
N GLU A 26 27.15 -37.40 -14.21
CA GLU A 26 26.97 -37.44 -15.67
C GLU A 26 26.57 -36.06 -16.20
N ASP A 27 25.63 -35.39 -15.55
CA ASP A 27 25.20 -34.04 -15.90
C ASP A 27 26.33 -33.01 -15.80
N MET A 28 27.25 -33.22 -14.87
CA MET A 28 28.38 -32.34 -14.63
C MET A 28 29.69 -32.82 -15.34
N ALA A 29 29.62 -33.80 -16.24
CA ALA A 29 30.80 -34.38 -16.86
C ALA A 29 31.72 -33.38 -17.57
N ALA A 30 31.17 -32.29 -18.10
CA ALA A 30 31.90 -31.21 -18.72
C ALA A 30 32.59 -30.24 -17.74
N TYR A 31 32.30 -30.35 -16.43
CA TYR A 31 32.89 -29.46 -15.43
C TYR A 31 34.34 -29.83 -15.17
N PRO A 32 35.28 -28.87 -15.15
CA PRO A 32 36.68 -29.13 -14.89
C PRO A 32 36.89 -29.83 -13.54
N GLN A 33 37.80 -30.81 -13.52
CA GLN A 33 38.22 -31.54 -12.30
C GLN A 33 37.14 -32.45 -11.66
N ILE A 34 36.06 -32.74 -12.38
CA ILE A 34 34.97 -33.59 -11.87
C ILE A 34 35.43 -35.04 -11.54
N GLU A 35 36.44 -35.56 -12.26
CA GLU A 35 36.89 -36.95 -12.09
C GLU A 35 37.36 -37.26 -10.66
N GLY A 36 38.04 -36.32 -10.03
CA GLY A 36 38.56 -36.49 -8.66
C GLY A 36 37.61 -36.04 -7.55
N ALA A 37 36.43 -35.54 -7.91
CA ALA A 37 35.49 -34.94 -6.97
C ALA A 37 34.42 -35.93 -6.49
N ASN A 38 33.92 -35.73 -5.27
CA ASN A 38 32.68 -36.35 -4.76
C ASN A 38 31.65 -35.32 -4.32
N CYS A 39 31.97 -34.02 -4.44
CA CYS A 39 31.05 -32.95 -4.12
C CYS A 39 31.32 -31.71 -4.97
N LEU A 40 30.31 -30.80 -5.02
CA LEU A 40 30.38 -29.48 -5.63
C LEU A 40 30.12 -28.41 -4.58
N LEU A 41 30.94 -27.36 -4.59
CA LEU A 41 30.66 -26.11 -3.88
C LEU A 41 29.89 -25.18 -4.80
N ALA A 42 28.76 -24.66 -4.31
CA ALA A 42 27.96 -23.70 -5.03
C ALA A 42 27.56 -22.50 -4.13
N TYR A 43 27.18 -21.42 -4.79
CA TYR A 43 26.64 -20.22 -4.13
C TYR A 43 25.31 -19.85 -4.76
N GLY A 44 24.27 -19.68 -3.92
CA GLY A 44 22.92 -19.40 -4.38
C GLY A 44 22.66 -17.91 -4.61
N PHE A 45 22.07 -17.60 -5.74
CA PHE A 45 21.57 -16.26 -6.08
C PHE A 45 20.21 -16.38 -6.79
N ILE A 46 19.49 -15.26 -6.88
CA ILE A 46 18.20 -15.21 -7.58
C ILE A 46 18.37 -14.43 -8.87
N ASP A 47 18.25 -15.16 -9.98
CA ASP A 47 18.04 -14.60 -11.31
C ASP A 47 16.53 -14.42 -11.49
N ARG A 48 16.05 -13.19 -11.58
CA ARG A 48 14.59 -12.93 -11.63
C ARG A 48 13.91 -13.51 -12.85
N GLU A 49 14.65 -13.71 -13.94
CA GLU A 49 14.10 -14.30 -15.18
C GLU A 49 14.19 -15.83 -15.19
N ALA A 50 15.14 -16.40 -14.47
CA ALA A 50 15.42 -17.84 -14.51
C ALA A 50 15.32 -18.53 -13.13
N GLY A 51 14.90 -17.79 -12.10
CA GLY A 51 14.67 -18.33 -10.77
C GLY A 51 15.92 -18.44 -9.91
N LEU A 52 15.75 -19.13 -8.78
CA LEU A 52 16.84 -19.43 -7.85
C LEU A 52 17.89 -20.31 -8.54
N THR A 53 19.10 -19.82 -8.54
CA THR A 53 20.22 -20.38 -9.30
C THR A 53 21.42 -20.58 -8.39
N LEU A 54 22.14 -21.63 -8.62
CA LEU A 54 23.38 -22.01 -7.95
C LEU A 54 24.54 -21.83 -8.91
N GLU A 55 25.44 -20.92 -8.55
CA GLU A 55 26.72 -20.79 -9.25
C GLU A 55 27.70 -21.82 -8.70
N VAL A 56 28.14 -22.77 -9.51
CA VAL A 56 29.13 -23.80 -9.12
C VAL A 56 30.50 -23.17 -9.04
N LEU A 57 31.04 -23.05 -7.84
CA LEU A 57 32.31 -22.39 -7.58
C LEU A 57 33.51 -23.33 -7.72
N ALA A 58 33.38 -24.57 -7.29
CA ALA A 58 34.44 -25.56 -7.37
C ALA A 58 33.91 -27.00 -7.26
N ALA A 59 34.61 -27.93 -7.88
CA ALA A 59 34.55 -29.35 -7.54
C ALA A 59 35.44 -29.61 -6.29
N GLY A 60 35.12 -30.62 -5.52
CA GLY A 60 35.87 -30.92 -4.32
C GLY A 60 35.70 -32.34 -3.82
N TYR A 61 36.38 -32.62 -2.73
CA TYR A 61 36.35 -33.90 -2.06
C TYR A 61 35.93 -33.71 -0.60
N GLU A 62 34.96 -34.48 -0.19
CA GLU A 62 34.50 -34.59 1.21
C GLU A 62 35.03 -35.88 1.80
N LEU A 63 35.68 -35.76 2.94
CA LEU A 63 36.09 -36.89 3.78
C LEU A 63 35.86 -36.52 5.26
N GLU A 64 35.10 -37.32 5.96
CA GLU A 64 34.85 -37.15 7.40
C GLU A 64 34.34 -35.72 7.79
N ASN A 65 33.41 -35.17 7.02
CA ASN A 65 32.88 -33.80 7.13
C ASN A 65 33.92 -32.68 6.94
N LYS A 66 35.04 -32.97 6.30
CA LYS A 66 36.01 -31.97 5.86
C LYS A 66 35.96 -31.84 4.38
N TYR A 67 35.96 -30.62 3.89
CA TYR A 67 35.88 -30.29 2.47
C TYR A 67 37.23 -29.75 1.96
N VAL A 68 37.69 -30.28 0.85
CA VAL A 68 38.84 -29.74 0.10
C VAL A 68 38.37 -29.42 -1.31
N PHE A 69 38.28 -28.14 -1.61
CA PHE A 69 37.88 -27.67 -2.93
C PHE A 69 39.08 -27.46 -3.80
N PHE A 70 39.02 -27.99 -5.04
CA PHE A 70 40.06 -27.88 -6.01
C PHE A 70 40.18 -26.42 -6.48
N ASP A 71 41.38 -25.98 -6.83
CA ASP A 71 41.54 -24.67 -7.44
C ASP A 71 41.12 -24.72 -8.90
N PRO A 72 40.13 -24.01 -9.29
CA PRO A 72 39.69 -23.99 -10.65
C PRO A 72 40.44 -22.94 -11.41
N PRO A 73 40.90 -23.22 -12.55
CA PRO A 73 40.81 -22.24 -13.60
C PRO A 73 39.44 -22.38 -14.25
N ARG A 74 38.52 -21.52 -13.85
CA ARG A 74 37.24 -21.49 -14.49
C ARG A 74 37.15 -20.28 -15.41
N GLU A 75 37.03 -20.52 -16.70
CA GLU A 75 36.86 -19.50 -17.72
C GLU A 75 35.41 -19.25 -18.07
N THR A 76 34.52 -20.21 -17.79
CA THR A 76 33.08 -20.11 -18.10
C THR A 76 32.21 -20.32 -16.87
N PRO A 77 31.10 -19.58 -16.72
CA PRO A 77 30.09 -19.80 -15.67
C PRO A 77 29.52 -21.23 -15.75
N CYS A 78 29.28 -21.82 -14.59
CA CYS A 78 28.60 -23.12 -14.48
C CYS A 78 27.48 -22.95 -13.46
N ILE A 79 26.27 -23.10 -13.91
CA ILE A 79 25.07 -22.85 -13.09
C ILE A 79 24.22 -24.12 -13.03
N ILE A 80 23.55 -24.28 -11.90
CA ILE A 80 22.52 -25.28 -11.67
C ILE A 80 21.25 -24.52 -11.27
N ARG A 81 20.11 -24.76 -11.92
CA ARG A 81 18.82 -24.23 -11.52
C ARG A 81 18.31 -25.01 -10.32
N ALA A 82 17.73 -24.32 -9.34
CA ALA A 82 17.26 -24.95 -8.10
C ALA A 82 16.20 -26.03 -8.34
N GLU A 83 15.38 -25.89 -9.38
CA GLU A 83 14.41 -26.90 -9.80
C GLU A 83 15.04 -28.27 -10.11
N ASN A 84 16.27 -28.28 -10.62
CA ASN A 84 17.00 -29.53 -10.97
C ASN A 84 17.59 -30.24 -9.74
N VAL A 85 17.55 -29.58 -8.57
CA VAL A 85 18.11 -30.11 -7.31
C VAL A 85 17.12 -30.14 -6.15
N GLU A 86 15.84 -30.07 -6.45
CA GLU A 86 14.78 -30.05 -5.42
C GLU A 86 14.85 -31.23 -4.48
N ASP A 87 15.13 -32.41 -4.99
CA ASP A 87 15.22 -33.67 -4.27
C ASP A 87 16.63 -34.02 -3.79
N GLN A 88 17.63 -33.27 -4.19
CA GLN A 88 19.02 -33.53 -3.81
C GLN A 88 19.29 -33.05 -2.37
N GLU A 89 20.12 -33.79 -1.70
CA GLU A 89 20.64 -33.37 -0.39
C GLU A 89 21.76 -32.35 -0.57
N PHE A 90 21.80 -31.39 0.34
CA PHE A 90 22.87 -30.40 0.43
C PHE A 90 23.26 -30.10 1.87
N SER A 91 24.44 -29.56 2.06
CA SER A 91 24.97 -29.08 3.31
C SER A 91 25.33 -27.60 3.20
N LEU A 92 25.05 -26.83 4.25
CA LEU A 92 25.47 -25.41 4.32
C LEU A 92 26.90 -25.32 4.84
N LEU A 93 27.69 -24.44 4.23
CA LEU A 93 29.01 -24.11 4.73
C LEU A 93 28.99 -22.77 5.47
N ASP A 94 29.57 -22.79 6.64
CA ASP A 94 29.79 -21.58 7.44
C ASP A 94 30.97 -20.76 6.89
N ASP A 95 30.70 -19.54 6.49
CA ASP A 95 31.73 -18.59 6.00
C ASP A 95 31.82 -17.35 6.92
N ARG A 96 31.62 -17.52 8.25
CA ARG A 96 31.76 -16.41 9.21
C ARG A 96 33.11 -15.73 9.18
N ASN A 97 34.16 -16.46 8.86
CA ASN A 97 35.52 -15.94 8.67
C ASN A 97 35.76 -15.30 7.30
N LYS A 98 34.76 -15.27 6.42
CA LYS A 98 34.81 -14.73 5.06
C LYS A 98 35.87 -15.36 4.13
N ALA A 99 36.35 -16.54 4.45
CA ALA A 99 37.42 -17.21 3.66
C ALA A 99 36.91 -17.60 2.27
N LEU A 100 35.71 -18.16 2.15
CA LEU A 100 35.09 -18.52 0.87
C LEU A 100 34.77 -17.27 0.05
N ARG A 101 34.17 -16.26 0.65
CA ARG A 101 33.88 -14.98 -0.03
C ARG A 101 35.15 -14.33 -0.58
N THR A 102 36.25 -14.38 0.18
CA THR A 102 37.52 -13.83 -0.27
C THR A 102 38.10 -14.65 -1.41
N ARG A 103 38.08 -16.00 -1.30
CA ARG A 103 38.62 -16.91 -2.32
C ARG A 103 37.89 -16.77 -3.66
N TYR A 104 36.57 -16.63 -3.63
CA TYR A 104 35.73 -16.56 -4.82
C TYR A 104 35.22 -15.15 -5.15
N ALA A 105 35.86 -14.10 -4.62
CA ALA A 105 35.43 -12.71 -4.76
C ALA A 105 35.23 -12.29 -6.23
N GLY A 106 36.08 -12.76 -7.15
CA GLY A 106 35.93 -12.45 -8.58
C GLY A 106 34.64 -12.98 -9.19
N ILE A 107 34.26 -14.22 -8.87
CA ILE A 107 33.01 -14.83 -9.36
C ILE A 107 31.80 -14.19 -8.69
N LEU A 108 31.85 -14.03 -7.37
CA LEU A 108 30.77 -13.40 -6.62
C LEU A 108 30.53 -11.95 -7.04
N GLY A 109 31.59 -11.25 -7.49
CA GLY A 109 31.48 -9.91 -8.04
C GLY A 109 30.64 -9.85 -9.33
N LEU A 110 30.68 -10.89 -10.17
CA LEU A 110 29.84 -10.96 -11.35
C LEU A 110 28.36 -11.17 -11.02
N LEU A 111 28.06 -11.80 -9.88
CA LEU A 111 26.67 -12.02 -9.45
C LEU A 111 26.00 -10.76 -8.93
N GLN A 112 26.72 -9.64 -8.77
CA GLN A 112 26.13 -8.36 -8.36
C GLN A 112 25.12 -7.82 -9.39
N GLU A 113 25.19 -8.24 -10.64
CA GLU A 113 24.20 -7.86 -11.67
C GLU A 113 22.79 -8.39 -11.37
N PHE A 114 22.68 -9.45 -10.54
CA PHE A 114 21.42 -10.03 -10.08
C PHE A 114 20.91 -9.44 -8.74
N GLU A 115 21.62 -8.48 -8.19
CA GLU A 115 21.16 -7.81 -6.99
C GLU A 115 19.97 -6.89 -7.30
N VAL A 116 19.02 -6.86 -6.39
CA VAL A 116 17.79 -6.06 -6.51
C VAL A 116 17.79 -4.93 -5.51
N GLY A 117 16.85 -3.98 -5.69
CA GLY A 117 16.67 -2.87 -4.75
C GLY A 117 16.22 -3.33 -3.36
N GLU A 118 16.45 -2.47 -2.37
CA GLU A 118 16.14 -2.73 -0.95
C GLU A 118 14.67 -3.10 -0.73
N GLU A 119 13.75 -2.56 -1.52
CA GLU A 119 12.31 -2.85 -1.42
C GLU A 119 12.01 -4.33 -1.72
N ILE A 120 12.62 -4.88 -2.78
CA ILE A 120 12.44 -6.28 -3.14
C ILE A 120 13.12 -7.19 -2.11
N GLU A 121 14.33 -6.83 -1.63
CA GLU A 121 15.00 -7.56 -0.56
C GLU A 121 14.14 -7.65 0.71
N LYS A 122 13.51 -6.54 1.11
CA LYS A 122 12.57 -6.53 2.23
C LYS A 122 11.41 -7.52 2.03
N THR A 123 10.88 -7.62 0.81
CA THR A 123 9.81 -8.61 0.55
C THR A 123 10.32 -10.03 0.68
N ARG A 124 11.57 -10.33 0.28
CA ARG A 124 12.19 -11.66 0.45
C ARG A 124 12.35 -12.06 1.91
N GLU A 125 12.44 -11.10 2.85
CA GLU A 125 12.47 -11.34 4.29
C GLU A 125 11.08 -11.67 4.87
N MET A 126 9.99 -11.31 4.19
CA MET A 126 8.61 -11.52 4.62
C MET A 126 8.23 -13.00 4.53
N ARG A 127 8.41 -13.74 5.63
CA ARG A 127 8.14 -15.19 5.68
C ARG A 127 6.67 -15.54 5.53
N PHE A 128 5.77 -14.62 5.87
CA PHE A 128 4.34 -14.82 5.72
C PHE A 128 3.88 -14.87 4.25
N LEU A 129 4.74 -14.48 3.30
CA LEU A 129 4.49 -14.62 1.87
C LEU A 129 4.89 -16.00 1.32
N ASP A 130 5.58 -16.83 2.10
CA ASP A 130 6.20 -18.06 1.58
C ASP A 130 5.17 -19.04 1.01
N ASP A 131 3.97 -19.12 1.61
CA ASP A 131 2.88 -19.97 1.11
C ASP A 131 2.34 -19.53 -0.26
N SER A 132 2.53 -18.26 -0.63
CA SER A 132 2.08 -17.71 -1.91
C SER A 132 3.20 -17.67 -2.96
N ARG A 133 4.47 -17.92 -2.57
CA ARG A 133 5.62 -17.85 -3.49
C ARG A 133 5.76 -19.07 -4.35
N HIS A 134 6.27 -18.87 -5.54
CA HIS A 134 6.77 -19.98 -6.33
C HIS A 134 8.07 -20.53 -5.71
N PRO A 135 8.20 -21.86 -5.50
CA PRO A 135 9.37 -22.43 -4.82
C PRO A 135 10.72 -22.03 -5.41
N CYS A 136 10.81 -22.02 -6.74
CA CYS A 136 12.03 -21.72 -7.46
C CYS A 136 12.14 -20.27 -7.95
N PHE A 137 11.05 -19.49 -7.92
CA PHE A 137 11.01 -18.08 -8.28
C PHE A 137 10.52 -17.25 -7.09
N PRO A 138 11.40 -16.93 -6.13
CA PRO A 138 10.97 -16.34 -4.85
C PRO A 138 10.31 -14.97 -4.95
N ASP A 139 10.53 -14.25 -6.05
CA ASP A 139 9.90 -12.96 -6.28
C ASP A 139 8.51 -13.08 -6.95
N ASP A 140 8.13 -14.30 -7.38
CA ASP A 140 6.84 -14.57 -8.00
C ASP A 140 5.87 -15.13 -6.96
N VAL A 141 4.70 -14.49 -6.83
CA VAL A 141 3.67 -14.84 -5.86
C VAL A 141 2.33 -15.08 -6.55
N GLN A 142 1.53 -15.98 -5.99
CA GLN A 142 0.14 -16.17 -6.39
C GLN A 142 -0.72 -15.04 -5.82
N VAL A 143 -1.48 -14.37 -6.68
CA VAL A 143 -2.36 -13.27 -6.33
C VAL A 143 -3.78 -13.57 -6.79
N TYR A 144 -4.75 -13.45 -5.90
CA TYR A 144 -6.16 -13.54 -6.24
C TYR A 144 -6.63 -12.20 -6.83
N LEU A 145 -6.95 -12.19 -8.11
CA LEU A 145 -7.64 -11.06 -8.73
C LEU A 145 -9.11 -11.09 -8.32
N MET A 146 -9.60 -9.98 -7.78
CA MET A 146 -10.97 -9.86 -7.28
C MET A 146 -11.66 -8.67 -7.92
N ARG A 147 -12.81 -8.92 -8.58
CA ARG A 147 -13.66 -7.89 -9.18
C ARG A 147 -15.12 -8.24 -8.96
N GLN A 148 -15.93 -7.23 -8.64
CA GLN A 148 -17.37 -7.42 -8.46
C GLN A 148 -18.01 -7.99 -9.74
N GLY A 149 -18.80 -9.05 -9.58
CA GLY A 149 -19.46 -9.74 -10.70
C GLY A 149 -18.61 -10.81 -11.38
N LEU A 150 -17.33 -10.95 -11.04
CA LEU A 150 -16.45 -12.02 -11.51
C LEU A 150 -16.11 -13.01 -10.39
N LYS A 151 -15.71 -14.22 -10.79
CA LYS A 151 -15.15 -15.18 -9.83
C LYS A 151 -13.68 -14.80 -9.55
N PRO A 152 -13.22 -14.93 -8.30
CA PRO A 152 -11.80 -14.75 -8.01
C PRO A 152 -10.94 -15.68 -8.88
N GLU A 153 -9.88 -15.15 -9.44
CA GLU A 153 -8.93 -15.87 -10.28
C GLU A 153 -7.51 -15.72 -9.73
N VAL A 154 -6.72 -16.80 -9.76
CA VAL A 154 -5.35 -16.80 -9.29
C VAL A 154 -4.42 -16.55 -10.45
N CYS A 155 -3.62 -15.49 -10.37
CA CYS A 155 -2.58 -15.17 -11.32
C CYS A 155 -1.20 -15.15 -10.64
N TRP A 156 -0.16 -15.50 -11.41
CA TRP A 156 1.20 -15.29 -10.98
C TRP A 156 1.60 -13.84 -11.18
N THR A 157 2.26 -13.28 -10.19
CA THR A 157 2.64 -11.87 -10.17
C THR A 157 4.06 -11.73 -9.66
N ARG A 158 4.94 -11.09 -10.41
CA ARG A 158 6.32 -10.80 -10.01
C ARG A 158 6.37 -9.53 -9.19
N ILE A 159 6.86 -9.61 -7.97
CA ILE A 159 7.05 -8.44 -7.09
C ILE A 159 8.00 -7.46 -7.77
N SER A 160 7.54 -6.22 -8.02
CA SER A 160 8.31 -5.14 -8.64
C SER A 160 8.77 -4.09 -7.64
N GLY A 161 8.16 -4.02 -6.47
CA GLY A 161 8.52 -3.08 -5.41
C GLY A 161 7.63 -3.20 -4.19
N LEU A 162 7.88 -2.32 -3.21
CA LEU A 162 7.11 -2.22 -1.98
C LEU A 162 6.65 -0.77 -1.80
N ALA A 163 5.34 -0.56 -1.70
CA ALA A 163 4.76 0.71 -1.29
C ALA A 163 4.46 0.70 0.21
N GLU A 164 4.02 1.83 0.75
CA GLU A 164 3.74 1.95 2.19
C GLU A 164 2.70 0.93 2.69
N ASN A 165 1.64 0.67 1.89
CA ASN A 165 0.50 -0.16 2.30
C ASN A 165 0.21 -1.33 1.36
N TYR A 166 1.01 -1.57 0.33
CA TYR A 166 0.81 -2.67 -0.62
C TYR A 166 2.13 -3.06 -1.31
N ILE A 167 2.14 -4.25 -1.87
CA ILE A 167 3.24 -4.75 -2.71
C ILE A 167 2.92 -4.40 -4.16
N LYS A 168 3.88 -3.86 -4.90
CA LYS A 168 3.77 -3.67 -6.34
C LYS A 168 4.13 -4.97 -7.04
N GLY A 169 3.35 -5.37 -8.01
CA GLY A 169 3.61 -6.59 -8.75
C GLY A 169 3.22 -6.48 -10.21
N ILE A 170 3.97 -7.18 -11.07
CA ILE A 170 3.71 -7.26 -12.51
C ILE A 170 3.06 -8.61 -12.81
N LEU A 171 1.92 -8.62 -13.48
CA LEU A 171 1.23 -9.85 -13.89
C LEU A 171 2.08 -10.66 -14.86
N LEU A 172 2.28 -11.94 -14.56
CA LEU A 172 3.09 -12.87 -15.39
C LEU A 172 2.26 -13.67 -16.40
N ASN A 173 0.95 -13.79 -16.16
CA ASN A 173 0.04 -14.46 -17.08
C ASN A 173 -1.20 -13.60 -17.34
N GLU A 174 -1.81 -13.80 -18.52
CA GLU A 174 -3.07 -13.17 -18.88
C GLU A 174 -4.21 -13.79 -18.07
N PRO A 175 -5.07 -12.97 -17.40
CA PRO A 175 -6.28 -13.48 -16.76
C PRO A 175 -7.27 -14.06 -17.77
N GLU A 176 -7.99 -15.13 -17.37
CA GLU A 176 -9.04 -15.74 -18.22
C GLU A 176 -10.30 -14.88 -18.32
N GLN A 177 -10.59 -14.08 -17.26
CA GLN A 177 -11.73 -13.18 -17.18
C GLN A 177 -11.27 -11.74 -17.32
N ASP A 178 -12.17 -10.85 -17.75
CA ASP A 178 -11.89 -9.41 -17.89
C ASP A 178 -11.86 -8.70 -16.53
N PHE A 179 -10.70 -8.74 -15.88
CA PHE A 179 -10.43 -7.98 -14.66
C PHE A 179 -10.05 -6.51 -14.93
N GLY A 180 -9.89 -6.11 -16.19
CA GLY A 180 -9.43 -4.79 -16.58
C GLY A 180 -7.92 -4.59 -16.37
N CYS A 181 -7.17 -5.70 -16.38
CA CYS A 181 -5.71 -5.71 -16.35
C CYS A 181 -5.19 -6.84 -17.25
N HIS A 182 -3.97 -6.70 -17.77
CA HIS A 182 -3.36 -7.62 -18.71
C HIS A 182 -1.98 -8.08 -18.26
N GLN A 183 -1.50 -9.16 -18.86
CA GLN A 183 -0.13 -9.64 -18.65
C GLN A 183 0.87 -8.52 -18.89
N GLY A 184 1.84 -8.37 -18.00
CA GLY A 184 2.87 -7.33 -18.04
C GLY A 184 2.47 -6.02 -17.36
N GLU A 185 1.22 -5.86 -16.95
CA GLU A 185 0.78 -4.66 -16.22
C GLU A 185 1.10 -4.73 -14.73
N GLU A 186 1.38 -3.57 -14.15
CA GLU A 186 1.62 -3.43 -12.72
C GLU A 186 0.29 -3.35 -11.96
N ILE A 187 0.14 -4.17 -10.93
CA ILE A 187 -1.01 -4.20 -10.04
C ILE A 187 -0.60 -3.95 -8.58
N ALA A 188 -1.55 -3.46 -7.79
CA ALA A 188 -1.39 -3.32 -6.35
C ALA A 188 -1.82 -4.62 -5.65
N VAL A 189 -0.87 -5.29 -5.02
CA VAL A 189 -1.10 -6.53 -4.28
C VAL A 189 -1.26 -6.20 -2.80
N ASN A 190 -2.44 -6.49 -2.28
CA ASN A 190 -2.77 -6.35 -0.88
C ASN A 190 -2.64 -7.70 -0.16
N LEU A 191 -2.57 -7.66 1.15
CA LEU A 191 -2.44 -8.84 1.99
C LEU A 191 -3.67 -8.94 2.89
N ASP A 192 -4.21 -10.14 3.03
CA ASP A 192 -5.25 -10.42 4.00
C ASP A 192 -4.92 -11.71 4.73
N GLN A 193 -5.47 -11.88 5.92
CA GLN A 193 -5.29 -13.06 6.73
C GLN A 193 -6.57 -13.88 6.78
N THR A 194 -6.50 -15.12 6.33
CA THR A 194 -7.61 -16.07 6.43
C THR A 194 -7.86 -16.50 7.88
N ASP A 195 -9.02 -17.11 8.14
CA ASP A 195 -9.39 -17.67 9.45
C ASP A 195 -8.35 -18.67 9.98
N ASP A 196 -7.68 -19.40 9.09
CA ASP A 196 -6.59 -20.34 9.39
C ASP A 196 -5.24 -19.65 9.65
N LYS A 197 -5.22 -18.32 9.72
CA LYS A 197 -4.01 -17.47 9.89
C LYS A 197 -3.01 -17.53 8.74
N LYS A 198 -3.39 -18.06 7.59
CA LYS A 198 -2.59 -17.97 6.37
C LYS A 198 -2.74 -16.59 5.74
N VAL A 199 -1.65 -16.07 5.22
CA VAL A 199 -1.68 -14.82 4.47
C VAL A 199 -1.94 -15.13 3.00
N ILE A 200 -2.91 -14.44 2.43
CA ILE A 200 -3.21 -14.48 1.00
C ILE A 200 -2.86 -13.14 0.36
N CYS A 201 -2.36 -13.21 -0.85
CA CYS A 201 -2.15 -12.03 -1.69
C CYS A 201 -3.37 -11.83 -2.58
N TYR A 202 -3.92 -10.62 -2.62
CA TYR A 202 -5.03 -10.31 -3.50
C TYR A 202 -4.89 -8.92 -4.12
N ALA A 203 -5.47 -8.74 -5.31
CA ALA A 203 -5.59 -7.44 -5.96
C ALA A 203 -7.07 -7.14 -6.16
N ASN A 204 -7.52 -6.02 -5.63
CA ASN A 204 -8.87 -5.54 -5.89
C ASN A 204 -8.88 -4.81 -7.23
N MET A 205 -9.44 -5.49 -8.24
CA MET A 205 -9.55 -5.01 -9.63
C MET A 205 -10.88 -4.32 -9.90
N ASN A 206 -11.69 -4.07 -8.86
CA ASN A 206 -12.82 -3.18 -9.05
C ASN A 206 -12.24 -1.86 -9.55
N PRO A 207 -12.66 -1.36 -10.73
CA PRO A 207 -12.32 -0.01 -11.10
C PRO A 207 -12.90 0.85 -9.98
N GLY A 208 -12.03 1.32 -9.09
CA GLY A 208 -12.38 2.52 -8.39
C GLY A 208 -12.72 3.48 -9.50
N ARG A 209 -13.98 3.88 -9.62
CA ARG A 209 -14.39 4.83 -10.66
C ARG A 209 -13.45 6.01 -10.52
N LEU A 210 -12.50 6.13 -11.46
CA LEU A 210 -11.62 7.26 -11.49
C LEU A 210 -12.50 8.48 -11.70
N LEU A 211 -12.62 9.29 -10.68
CA LEU A 211 -13.49 10.45 -10.63
C LEU A 211 -12.73 11.65 -11.19
N LYS A 212 -13.41 12.44 -11.97
CA LYS A 212 -12.95 13.80 -12.28
C LYS A 212 -13.45 14.74 -11.19
N PRO A 213 -12.75 15.86 -10.92
CA PRO A 213 -13.23 16.87 -9.97
C PRO A 213 -14.66 17.33 -10.25
N GLU A 214 -15.08 17.35 -11.53
CA GLU A 214 -16.43 17.72 -11.96
C GLU A 214 -17.50 16.73 -11.48
N ASP A 215 -17.18 15.44 -11.37
CA ASP A 215 -18.12 14.42 -10.91
C ASP A 215 -18.52 14.61 -9.43
N LEU A 216 -17.66 15.30 -8.65
CA LEU A 216 -17.92 15.60 -7.24
C LEU A 216 -18.41 17.05 -7.01
N ALA A 217 -18.47 17.88 -8.07
CA ALA A 217 -18.65 19.31 -7.92
C ALA A 217 -20.03 19.70 -7.36
N ASP A 218 -21.09 18.98 -7.74
CA ASP A 218 -22.48 19.24 -7.33
C ASP A 218 -22.92 18.42 -6.09
N GLY A 219 -22.07 17.48 -5.63
CA GLY A 219 -22.34 16.61 -4.49
C GLY A 219 -23.41 15.54 -4.73
N SER A 220 -23.87 15.35 -5.96
CA SER A 220 -24.88 14.34 -6.32
C SER A 220 -24.43 12.93 -5.98
N MET A 221 -23.17 12.58 -6.27
CA MET A 221 -22.59 11.28 -5.98
C MET A 221 -22.60 10.96 -4.48
N LEU A 222 -22.18 11.90 -3.64
CA LEU A 222 -22.19 11.70 -2.20
C LEU A 222 -23.61 11.54 -1.67
N ARG A 223 -24.56 12.31 -2.20
CA ARG A 223 -25.97 12.22 -1.83
C ARG A 223 -26.57 10.87 -2.22
N GLU A 224 -26.17 10.35 -3.40
CA GLU A 224 -26.60 9.04 -3.87
C GLU A 224 -26.00 7.91 -3.02
N ALA A 225 -24.72 7.97 -2.71
CA ALA A 225 -24.05 7.00 -1.82
C ALA A 225 -24.70 6.93 -0.43
N ILE A 226 -25.01 8.09 0.19
CA ILE A 226 -25.71 8.15 1.47
C ILE A 226 -27.12 7.54 1.34
N ARG A 227 -27.84 7.82 0.25
CA ARG A 227 -29.17 7.25 0.00
C ARG A 227 -29.13 5.74 -0.18
N ALA A 228 -28.17 5.23 -0.95
CA ALA A 228 -27.96 3.80 -1.15
C ALA A 228 -27.67 3.09 0.17
N PHE A 229 -26.79 3.66 1.01
CA PHE A 229 -26.53 3.11 2.33
C PHE A 229 -27.78 3.06 3.22
N HIS A 230 -28.59 4.11 3.22
CA HIS A 230 -29.85 4.11 4.00
C HIS A 230 -30.86 3.07 3.49
N ALA A 231 -30.82 2.73 2.20
CA ALA A 231 -31.70 1.74 1.60
C ALA A 231 -31.23 0.29 1.80
N GLU A 232 -29.93 0.05 1.71
CA GLU A 232 -29.35 -1.29 1.63
C GLU A 232 -28.65 -1.72 2.92
N GLY A 233 -28.01 -0.79 3.66
CA GLY A 233 -27.27 -1.06 4.90
C GLY A 233 -26.06 -1.95 4.73
N THR A 234 -25.52 -2.06 3.50
CA THR A 234 -24.40 -2.94 3.17
C THR A 234 -23.05 -2.29 3.53
N LYS A 235 -22.03 -3.13 3.72
CA LYS A 235 -20.66 -2.65 3.94
C LYS A 235 -20.12 -1.90 2.72
N GLU A 236 -20.44 -2.38 1.54
CA GLU A 236 -20.04 -1.80 0.26
C GLU A 236 -20.59 -0.38 0.11
N ALA A 237 -21.88 -0.18 0.39
CA ALA A 237 -22.51 1.14 0.38
C ALA A 237 -21.90 2.07 1.44
N PHE A 238 -21.50 1.54 2.58
CA PHE A 238 -20.80 2.31 3.62
C PHE A 238 -19.41 2.77 3.14
N PHE A 239 -18.62 1.87 2.55
CA PHE A 239 -17.31 2.22 2.00
C PHE A 239 -17.41 3.22 0.85
N GLU A 240 -18.43 3.10 -0.03
CA GLU A 240 -18.67 4.08 -1.10
C GLU A 240 -18.88 5.50 -0.56
N ILE A 241 -19.54 5.64 0.62
CA ILE A 241 -19.65 6.94 1.28
C ILE A 241 -18.27 7.44 1.71
N LEU A 242 -17.47 6.60 2.38
CA LEU A 242 -16.16 7.01 2.89
C LEU A 242 -15.21 7.43 1.77
N GLU A 243 -15.16 6.66 0.68
CA GLU A 243 -14.35 6.94 -0.51
C GLU A 243 -14.79 8.22 -1.22
N THR A 244 -16.11 8.42 -1.35
CA THR A 244 -16.66 9.64 -1.97
C THR A 244 -16.41 10.86 -1.10
N LEU A 245 -16.58 10.75 0.23
CA LEU A 245 -16.30 11.82 1.17
C LEU A 245 -14.85 12.27 1.11
N ARG A 246 -13.92 11.32 1.07
CA ARG A 246 -12.48 11.59 1.07
C ARG A 246 -12.09 12.64 0.03
N ASP A 247 -12.69 12.59 -1.15
CA ASP A 247 -12.37 13.47 -2.27
C ASP A 247 -13.37 14.63 -2.43
N SER A 248 -14.38 14.71 -1.56
CA SER A 248 -15.44 15.71 -1.66
C SER A 248 -15.07 17.05 -1.06
N TRP A 249 -15.70 18.10 -1.57
CA TRP A 249 -15.67 19.43 -1.03
C TRP A 249 -17.03 19.76 -0.39
N LEU A 250 -17.03 20.09 0.89
CA LEU A 250 -18.24 20.37 1.66
C LEU A 250 -18.30 21.83 2.10
N TRP A 251 -19.52 22.28 2.37
CA TRP A 251 -19.77 23.60 2.90
C TRP A 251 -19.82 23.55 4.43
N VAL A 252 -19.06 24.45 5.05
CA VAL A 252 -18.93 24.59 6.51
C VAL A 252 -19.50 25.95 6.93
N PRO A 253 -20.46 25.98 7.84
CA PRO A 253 -20.97 27.23 8.45
C PRO A 253 -19.92 27.78 9.41
N CYS A 254 -19.56 29.05 9.25
CA CYS A 254 -18.57 29.72 10.07
C CYS A 254 -19.09 31.02 10.64
N ASN A 255 -18.78 31.24 11.90
CA ASN A 255 -18.99 32.54 12.56
C ASN A 255 -17.86 33.49 12.15
N ALA A 256 -18.19 34.70 11.76
CA ALA A 256 -17.23 35.75 11.52
C ALA A 256 -16.88 36.41 12.89
N VAL A 257 -15.64 36.24 13.31
CA VAL A 257 -15.12 36.84 14.54
C VAL A 257 -14.24 38.03 14.16
N LEU A 258 -14.66 39.20 14.58
CA LEU A 258 -13.90 40.44 14.43
C LEU A 258 -12.71 40.44 15.41
N SER A 259 -11.65 41.11 15.04
CA SER A 259 -10.53 41.39 15.95
C SER A 259 -10.99 42.27 17.12
N GLU A 260 -10.26 42.28 18.23
CA GLU A 260 -10.59 43.18 19.37
C GLU A 260 -10.62 44.67 18.93
N ALA A 261 -9.73 45.05 17.99
CA ALA A 261 -9.69 46.39 17.45
C ALA A 261 -10.95 46.72 16.64
N ASP A 262 -11.39 45.79 15.78
CA ASP A 262 -12.58 45.93 14.96
C ASP A 262 -13.86 45.85 15.80
N GLN A 263 -13.90 45.06 16.88
CA GLN A 263 -14.99 45.02 17.84
C GLN A 263 -15.17 46.34 18.56
N LYS A 264 -14.06 46.98 18.97
CA LYS A 264 -14.11 48.33 19.59
C LYS A 264 -14.60 49.36 18.61
N ALA A 265 -14.09 49.33 17.37
CA ALA A 265 -14.54 50.24 16.31
C ALA A 265 -16.05 50.07 16.01
N PHE A 266 -16.54 48.84 15.98
CA PHE A 266 -17.95 48.53 15.79
C PHE A 266 -18.78 49.03 16.97
N ALA A 267 -18.36 48.84 18.22
CA ALA A 267 -19.01 49.34 19.41
C ALA A 267 -19.11 50.86 19.41
N GLU A 268 -18.01 51.57 19.03
CA GLU A 268 -18.04 53.02 18.88
C GLU A 268 -19.01 53.53 17.79
N MET A 269 -19.14 52.77 16.69
CA MET A 269 -20.14 53.08 15.66
C MET A 269 -21.55 52.88 16.16
N MET A 270 -21.82 51.82 16.93
CA MET A 270 -23.12 51.55 17.55
C MET A 270 -23.49 52.66 18.56
N ASP A 271 -22.56 53.11 19.40
CA ASP A 271 -22.79 54.20 20.36
C ASP A 271 -23.13 55.52 19.64
N LYS A 272 -22.41 55.83 18.53
CA LYS A 272 -22.70 57.00 17.68
C LYS A 272 -24.06 56.92 16.98
N ALA A 273 -24.52 55.73 16.70
CA ALA A 273 -25.85 55.46 16.14
C ALA A 273 -26.96 55.41 17.18
N GLY A 274 -26.67 55.71 18.44
CA GLY A 274 -27.65 55.69 19.54
C GLY A 274 -28.12 54.29 19.92
N GLY A 275 -27.36 53.27 19.59
CA GLY A 275 -27.70 51.85 19.85
C GLY A 275 -28.70 51.23 18.89
N ASP A 276 -29.08 51.93 17.83
CA ASP A 276 -30.00 51.41 16.80
C ASP A 276 -29.23 50.72 15.62
N PRO A 277 -29.32 49.40 15.48
CA PRO A 277 -28.69 48.70 14.37
C PRO A 277 -29.19 49.14 13.00
N ALA A 278 -30.43 49.61 12.87
CA ALA A 278 -31.00 50.07 11.62
C ALA A 278 -30.31 51.36 11.10
N ALA A 279 -29.77 52.19 11.98
CA ALA A 279 -29.01 53.37 11.64
C ALA A 279 -27.63 53.06 11.01
N LEU A 280 -27.14 51.81 11.15
CA LEU A 280 -25.87 51.33 10.56
C LEU A 280 -26.04 50.74 9.17
N VAL A 281 -27.27 50.56 8.69
CA VAL A 281 -27.54 49.99 7.37
C VAL A 281 -26.96 50.92 6.26
N GLY A 282 -26.04 50.43 5.49
CA GLY A 282 -25.34 51.19 4.44
C GLY A 282 -24.07 51.93 4.86
N MET A 283 -23.67 51.82 6.14
CA MET A 283 -22.34 52.28 6.59
C MET A 283 -21.27 51.26 6.29
N GLU A 284 -20.16 51.67 5.69
CA GLU A 284 -18.99 50.79 5.47
C GLU A 284 -18.02 50.89 6.65
N MET A 285 -17.69 49.76 7.25
CA MET A 285 -16.62 49.65 8.21
C MET A 285 -15.39 49.02 7.50
N LYS A 286 -14.26 49.71 7.53
CA LYS A 286 -12.99 49.10 7.07
C LYS A 286 -12.38 48.33 8.21
N ASN A 287 -12.33 47.00 8.05
CA ASN A 287 -11.67 46.14 9.02
C ASN A 287 -10.17 46.47 9.07
N GLN A 288 -9.62 46.60 10.27
CA GLN A 288 -8.18 46.84 10.49
C GLN A 288 -7.36 45.55 10.37
N GLU A 289 -8.00 44.42 10.69
CA GLU A 289 -7.40 43.10 10.63
C GLU A 289 -8.29 42.13 9.81
N LYS A 290 -7.71 40.99 9.45
CA LYS A 290 -8.45 39.93 8.73
C LYS A 290 -9.52 39.34 9.66
N ILE A 291 -10.76 39.26 9.17
CA ILE A 291 -11.86 38.57 9.83
C ILE A 291 -11.46 37.08 10.01
N ARG A 292 -11.55 36.60 11.24
CA ARG A 292 -11.34 35.19 11.52
C ARG A 292 -12.67 34.45 11.39
N LEU A 293 -12.70 33.42 10.53
CA LEU A 293 -13.84 32.54 10.36
C LEU A 293 -13.65 31.31 11.29
N VAL A 294 -14.57 31.15 12.22
CA VAL A 294 -14.56 30.03 13.19
C VAL A 294 -15.75 29.12 12.86
N PRO A 295 -15.49 27.82 12.55
CA PRO A 295 -16.58 26.88 12.28
C PRO A 295 -17.56 26.79 13.44
N ASP A 296 -18.85 26.68 13.11
CA ASP A 296 -19.89 26.44 14.12
C ASP A 296 -19.88 24.96 14.53
N ILE A 297 -20.46 24.68 15.72
CA ILE A 297 -20.53 23.34 16.29
C ILE A 297 -21.96 23.05 16.70
N LEU A 298 -22.49 21.94 16.21
CA LEU A 298 -23.82 21.47 16.62
C LEU A 298 -23.74 20.64 17.90
N GLN A 299 -24.74 20.77 18.75
CA GLN A 299 -24.89 19.98 19.97
C GLN A 299 -26.17 19.14 19.90
N ASN A 300 -26.06 17.87 20.24
CA ASN A 300 -27.17 16.96 20.41
C ASN A 300 -27.00 16.20 21.74
N GLY A 301 -27.77 16.60 22.74
CA GLY A 301 -27.57 16.11 24.10
C GLY A 301 -26.20 16.50 24.66
N GLU A 302 -25.42 15.53 25.06
CA GLU A 302 -24.04 15.71 25.54
C GLU A 302 -22.98 15.65 24.43
N ASN A 303 -23.38 15.29 23.22
CA ASN A 303 -22.46 15.12 22.11
C ASN A 303 -22.36 16.40 21.27
N PHE A 304 -21.13 16.67 20.82
CA PHE A 304 -20.82 17.77 19.91
C PHE A 304 -20.37 17.23 18.56
N PHE A 305 -20.88 17.83 17.48
CA PHE A 305 -20.58 17.43 16.11
C PHE A 305 -20.12 18.60 15.27
N PHE A 306 -19.17 18.36 14.36
CA PHE A 306 -18.76 19.31 13.34
C PHE A 306 -19.77 19.26 12.19
N PRO A 307 -20.52 20.33 11.88
CA PRO A 307 -21.48 20.31 10.79
C PRO A 307 -20.79 20.54 9.45
N ALA A 308 -21.11 19.69 8.46
CA ALA A 308 -20.72 19.88 7.09
C ALA A 308 -21.94 19.62 6.17
N PHE A 309 -21.99 20.29 5.04
CA PHE A 309 -23.14 20.23 4.14
C PHE A 309 -22.69 20.01 2.70
N ILE A 310 -23.42 19.17 1.97
CA ILE A 310 -23.11 18.84 0.58
C ILE A 310 -23.30 20.09 -0.29
N THR A 311 -24.41 20.81 -0.09
CA THR A 311 -24.68 22.08 -0.77
C THR A 311 -25.02 23.18 0.23
N GLN A 312 -25.04 24.44 -0.21
CA GLN A 312 -25.44 25.55 0.66
C GLN A 312 -26.94 25.49 1.02
N GLU A 313 -27.74 24.96 0.11
CA GLU A 313 -29.18 24.79 0.26
C GLU A 313 -29.53 23.79 1.38
N ASP A 314 -28.68 22.76 1.57
CA ASP A 314 -28.85 21.77 2.63
C ASP A 314 -28.77 22.38 4.05
N MET A 315 -28.19 23.55 4.20
CA MET A 315 -28.17 24.29 5.47
C MET A 315 -29.56 24.90 5.82
N GLY A 316 -30.42 25.12 4.83
CA GLY A 316 -31.72 25.73 5.01
C GLY A 316 -31.66 27.07 5.74
N GLN A 317 -32.60 27.28 6.70
CA GLN A 317 -32.65 28.50 7.52
C GLN A 317 -31.44 28.68 8.41
N TYR A 318 -30.86 27.59 8.91
CA TYR A 318 -29.65 27.61 9.73
C TYR A 318 -28.50 28.35 9.04
N GLY A 319 -28.28 28.07 7.73
CA GLY A 319 -27.21 28.70 6.98
C GLY A 319 -27.32 30.21 6.76
N GLN A 320 -28.46 30.83 7.08
CA GLN A 320 -28.66 32.28 6.87
C GLN A 320 -27.82 33.15 7.83
N TYR A 321 -27.40 32.59 8.95
CA TYR A 321 -26.69 33.33 10.01
C TYR A 321 -25.17 33.15 9.93
N PHE A 322 -24.65 32.38 8.99
CA PHE A 322 -23.24 32.03 8.93
C PHE A 322 -22.58 32.44 7.61
N SER A 323 -21.30 32.73 7.68
CA SER A 323 -20.42 32.72 6.51
C SER A 323 -20.25 31.27 6.07
N LYS A 324 -20.39 31.01 4.76
CA LYS A 324 -20.32 29.66 4.19
C LYS A 324 -18.96 29.47 3.53
N VAL A 325 -18.19 28.53 4.02
CA VAL A 325 -16.83 28.23 3.49
C VAL A 325 -16.83 26.85 2.91
N ARG A 326 -16.35 26.72 1.66
CA ARG A 326 -16.16 25.42 1.03
C ARG A 326 -14.78 24.87 1.40
N LYS A 327 -14.73 23.62 1.89
CA LYS A 327 -13.51 22.97 2.33
C LYS A 327 -13.45 21.54 1.84
N HIS A 328 -12.24 21.11 1.50
CA HIS A 328 -11.97 19.70 1.21
C HIS A 328 -12.22 18.86 2.47
N PHE A 329 -12.79 17.67 2.32
CA PHE A 329 -13.22 16.89 3.49
C PHE A 329 -12.07 16.52 4.44
N LEU A 330 -10.87 16.29 3.94
CA LEU A 330 -9.69 16.09 4.79
C LEU A 330 -9.36 17.32 5.66
N GLU A 331 -9.61 18.54 5.14
CA GLU A 331 -9.49 19.74 5.98
C GLU A 331 -10.60 19.81 7.04
N VAL A 332 -11.82 19.35 6.72
CA VAL A 332 -12.92 19.26 7.68
C VAL A 332 -12.58 18.30 8.81
N ILE A 333 -12.00 17.13 8.49
CA ILE A 333 -11.50 16.18 9.51
C ILE A 333 -10.44 16.84 10.39
N ALA A 334 -9.46 17.52 9.80
CA ALA A 334 -8.40 18.20 10.55
C ALA A 334 -8.96 19.29 11.49
N LEU A 335 -9.95 20.06 11.04
CA LEU A 335 -10.63 21.06 11.87
C LEU A 335 -11.43 20.41 13.00
N ALA A 336 -12.14 19.32 12.72
CA ALA A 336 -12.91 18.59 13.72
C ALA A 336 -12.00 17.95 14.78
N ARG A 337 -10.87 17.40 14.38
CA ARG A 337 -9.88 16.77 15.26
C ARG A 337 -9.23 17.76 16.22
N ASN A 338 -8.92 18.96 15.72
CA ASN A 338 -8.23 20.01 16.48
C ASN A 338 -9.20 20.97 17.23
N ASN A 339 -10.50 20.64 17.30
CA ASN A 339 -11.46 21.47 18.00
C ASN A 339 -11.31 21.32 19.52
N GLU A 340 -11.42 22.43 20.26
CA GLU A 340 -11.32 22.47 21.72
C GLU A 340 -12.42 21.65 22.43
N LYS A 341 -13.60 21.60 21.83
CA LYS A 341 -14.69 20.73 22.30
C LYS A 341 -14.50 19.34 21.74
N GLN A 342 -14.04 18.39 22.48
CA GLN A 342 -13.86 17.01 22.02
C GLN A 342 -15.11 16.51 21.25
N LEU A 343 -15.05 16.63 19.90
CA LEU A 343 -16.19 16.31 19.05
C LEU A 343 -16.36 14.80 18.94
N SER A 344 -17.62 14.34 18.95
CA SER A 344 -17.98 12.93 18.73
C SER A 344 -17.81 12.51 17.27
N GLY A 345 -17.89 13.45 16.33
CA GLY A 345 -17.78 13.18 14.90
C GLY A 345 -18.13 14.39 14.03
N ILE A 346 -18.27 14.11 12.73
CA ILE A 346 -18.74 15.07 11.72
C ILE A 346 -20.14 14.65 11.30
N VAL A 347 -21.10 15.59 11.29
CA VAL A 347 -22.45 15.34 10.77
C VAL A 347 -22.62 16.00 9.41
N ILE A 348 -22.94 15.17 8.40
CA ILE A 348 -23.24 15.62 7.04
C ILE A 348 -24.74 15.87 6.92
N ASN A 349 -25.13 17.02 6.36
CA ASN A 349 -26.53 17.38 6.09
C ASN A 349 -27.46 17.23 7.31
N ALA A 350 -27.06 17.79 8.46
CA ALA A 350 -27.72 17.62 9.74
C ALA A 350 -29.25 17.88 9.74
N PHE A 351 -29.78 18.68 8.79
CA PHE A 351 -31.18 19.11 8.78
C PHE A 351 -32.04 18.47 7.67
N THR A 352 -31.46 17.60 6.86
CA THR A 352 -32.19 16.91 5.77
C THR A 352 -32.07 15.40 5.87
N GLN A 353 -31.00 14.81 5.38
CA GLN A 353 -30.67 13.39 5.52
C GLN A 353 -29.35 13.26 6.25
N PRO A 354 -29.38 13.29 7.59
CA PRO A 354 -28.14 13.30 8.36
C PRO A 354 -27.39 11.98 8.24
N TRP A 355 -26.10 12.10 8.01
CA TRP A 355 -25.16 10.98 8.10
C TRP A 355 -24.01 11.39 9.01
N ILE A 356 -23.58 10.50 9.91
CA ILE A 356 -22.57 10.81 10.92
C ILE A 356 -21.32 9.97 10.63
N LEU A 357 -20.18 10.65 10.51
CA LEU A 357 -18.87 10.03 10.57
C LEU A 357 -18.35 10.13 12.00
N ASP A 358 -18.29 9.00 12.68
CA ASP A 358 -17.73 8.93 14.02
C ASP A 358 -16.23 9.24 14.01
N ARG A 359 -15.75 9.83 15.10
CA ARG A 359 -14.35 10.25 15.25
C ARG A 359 -13.36 9.11 15.03
N GLU A 360 -13.73 7.88 15.39
CA GLU A 360 -12.90 6.67 15.21
C GLU A 360 -12.61 6.34 13.75
N LEU A 361 -13.46 6.81 12.83
CA LEU A 361 -13.32 6.57 11.40
C LEU A 361 -12.49 7.64 10.66
N PHE A 362 -12.05 8.70 11.35
CA PHE A 362 -11.26 9.75 10.71
C PHE A 362 -9.98 9.22 10.09
N ASP A 363 -9.25 8.37 10.82
CA ASP A 363 -8.02 7.75 10.33
C ASP A 363 -8.29 6.83 9.13
N VAL A 364 -9.45 6.16 9.11
CA VAL A 364 -9.85 5.32 7.98
C VAL A 364 -9.98 6.17 6.72
N VAL A 365 -10.72 7.28 6.79
CA VAL A 365 -10.92 8.17 5.62
C VAL A 365 -9.62 8.81 5.16
N GLU A 366 -8.77 9.26 6.09
CA GLU A 366 -7.48 9.88 5.76
C GLU A 366 -6.54 8.92 5.02
N ASN A 367 -6.62 7.61 5.34
CA ASN A 367 -5.79 6.57 4.72
C ASN A 367 -6.38 5.98 3.43
N LEU A 368 -7.62 6.30 3.06
CA LEU A 368 -8.18 5.90 1.77
C LEU A 368 -7.41 6.55 0.61
N LYS A 369 -7.28 5.83 -0.49
CA LYS A 369 -6.72 6.39 -1.72
C LYS A 369 -7.71 7.35 -2.38
N SER A 370 -7.20 8.41 -2.99
CA SER A 370 -8.00 9.28 -3.85
C SER A 370 -8.46 8.53 -5.09
N ARG A 371 -9.74 8.71 -5.44
CA ARG A 371 -10.29 8.26 -6.71
C ARG A 371 -10.22 9.33 -7.81
N LEU A 372 -9.67 10.51 -7.50
CA LEU A 372 -9.50 11.56 -8.51
C LEU A 372 -8.39 11.21 -9.48
N VAL A 373 -8.66 11.41 -10.77
CA VAL A 373 -7.62 11.35 -11.82
C VAL A 373 -6.59 12.43 -11.49
N GLN A 374 -5.34 12.05 -11.31
CA GLN A 374 -4.25 13.01 -11.26
C GLN A 374 -4.01 13.48 -12.71
N GLU A 375 -4.34 14.73 -13.03
CA GLU A 375 -3.86 15.33 -14.26
C GLU A 375 -2.33 15.37 -14.21
N GLN A 376 -1.70 14.68 -15.19
CA GLN A 376 -0.25 14.68 -15.38
C GLN A 376 0.23 16.02 -15.93
#